data_69d93bf45b176dc34df02b5b959f59ab
#
_entry.id   69d93bf45b176dc34df02b5b959f59ab
#
_cell.length_a   1.000
_cell.length_b   1.000
_cell.length_c   1.000
_cell.angle_alpha   90.00
_cell.angle_beta   90.00
_cell.angle_gamma   90.00
#
_symmetry.space_group_name_H-M   'P 1'
#
loop_
_entity.id
_entity.type
_entity.pdbx_description
1 polymer ?
#
loop_
_entity_poly.entity_id
_entity_poly.type
_entity_poly.pdbx_seq_one_letter_code
_entity_poly.pdbx_strand_id
1 'polypeptide(L)'
;MKKSLATTIVAGALALSMAFATAAFADPAGVVNPPSTDYTGWVNANGNKYWFDSGVMARSKEIFDPGSDAWYWLDADGTMAHDKDVYQHSNGGKWVRYDANGHMIKGEQYSTKAGHVGWYYFDPITGAMAKGMRYVPSNGGKWVYYDWITGIMAHGEQFVNYDGDHTGWYLFDQVTGAMFHGDTYIRSNGGKWVRYDRVTGKMVKGLHYQDGSYYYFDQTTGAMAHSRVWVPEWNAYTTFDSVTGRLVNNNSNSGNTGGNTGGTGRNIRGQWCKSREQGTQKLDGDGTPIVCECRNGNKRPHWYAR
;
A
#
# COMPACT_ATOMS: atom_id res chain seq x y z
N MET A 1 20.71 -18.51 19.96
CA MET A 1 19.75 -19.61 20.23
C MET A 1 18.70 -19.55 19.11
N LYS A 2 18.79 -20.46 18.15
CA LYS A 2 17.85 -20.57 17.03
C LYS A 2 16.64 -21.37 17.51
N LYS A 3 15.46 -20.75 17.56
CA LYS A 3 14.21 -21.49 17.77
C LYS A 3 13.69 -21.93 16.40
N SER A 4 13.76 -23.23 16.17
CA SER A 4 13.12 -23.94 15.07
C SER A 4 11.60 -23.91 15.27
N LEU A 5 10.86 -23.34 14.31
CA LEU A 5 9.43 -23.56 14.19
C LEU A 5 9.23 -24.92 13.50
N ALA A 6 8.73 -25.87 14.25
CA ALA A 6 8.29 -27.14 13.71
C ALA A 6 6.96 -26.91 12.95
N THR A 7 7.03 -27.02 11.64
CA THR A 7 5.83 -27.08 10.78
C THR A 7 5.24 -28.48 10.91
N THR A 8 4.12 -28.59 11.59
CA THR A 8 3.36 -29.85 11.64
C THR A 8 2.70 -30.06 10.29
N ILE A 9 3.33 -30.86 9.45
CA ILE A 9 2.71 -31.37 8.24
C ILE A 9 1.74 -32.47 8.67
N VAL A 10 0.45 -32.22 8.60
CA VAL A 10 -0.56 -33.27 8.70
C VAL A 10 -0.45 -34.07 7.42
N ALA A 11 0.18 -35.24 7.51
CA ALA A 11 0.22 -36.22 6.46
C ALA A 11 -1.20 -36.76 6.23
N GLY A 12 -1.92 -36.20 5.26
CA GLY A 12 -3.11 -36.82 4.70
C GLY A 12 -2.71 -38.05 3.91
N ALA A 13 -3.34 -39.16 4.17
CA ALA A 13 -3.09 -40.44 3.52
C ALA A 13 -3.14 -40.33 1.98
N LEU A 14 -2.07 -40.77 1.30
CA LEU A 14 -2.04 -40.94 -0.15
C LEU A 14 -3.04 -42.05 -0.51
N ALA A 15 -4.22 -41.68 -0.93
CA ALA A 15 -5.09 -42.55 -1.67
C ALA A 15 -4.90 -42.28 -3.16
N LEU A 16 -4.26 -43.20 -3.87
CA LEU A 16 -4.13 -43.21 -5.31
C LEU A 16 -5.52 -43.45 -5.91
N SER A 17 -6.29 -42.39 -6.19
CA SER A 17 -7.60 -42.54 -6.83
C SER A 17 -7.46 -42.36 -8.35
N MET A 18 -7.55 -43.46 -9.08
CA MET A 18 -7.86 -43.41 -10.51
C MET A 18 -9.26 -42.78 -10.66
N ALA A 19 -9.31 -41.65 -11.34
CA ALA A 19 -10.56 -40.93 -11.60
C ALA A 19 -11.40 -41.69 -12.63
N PHE A 20 -12.25 -42.61 -12.18
CA PHE A 20 -13.44 -42.99 -12.93
C PHE A 20 -14.55 -42.04 -12.45
N ALA A 21 -15.01 -41.14 -13.32
CA ALA A 21 -16.22 -40.38 -13.11
C ALA A 21 -17.41 -41.35 -13.08
N THR A 22 -17.75 -41.86 -11.91
CA THR A 22 -18.96 -42.62 -11.73
C THR A 22 -20.14 -41.65 -11.63
N ALA A 23 -21.09 -41.74 -12.55
CA ALA A 23 -22.35 -41.03 -12.46
C ALA A 23 -23.05 -41.45 -11.14
N ALA A 24 -23.21 -40.54 -10.19
CA ALA A 24 -24.01 -40.83 -9.02
C ALA A 24 -25.51 -40.72 -9.39
N PHE A 25 -26.28 -41.67 -8.95
CA PHE A 25 -27.73 -41.61 -9.05
C PHE A 25 -28.26 -40.68 -7.98
N ALA A 26 -28.95 -39.61 -8.39
CA ALA A 26 -29.72 -38.80 -7.45
C ALA A 26 -30.94 -39.61 -7.00
N ASP A 27 -31.16 -39.70 -5.69
CA ASP A 27 -32.41 -40.20 -5.12
C ASP A 27 -33.56 -39.25 -5.54
N PRO A 28 -34.77 -39.73 -5.77
CA PRO A 28 -35.96 -38.90 -6.08
C PRO A 28 -36.22 -37.76 -5.10
N ALA A 29 -35.62 -37.76 -3.92
CA ALA A 29 -35.69 -36.70 -2.92
C ALA A 29 -34.59 -35.61 -3.08
N GLY A 30 -33.71 -35.66 -4.12
CA GLY A 30 -32.63 -34.71 -4.34
C GLY A 30 -31.40 -34.92 -3.43
N VAL A 31 -31.34 -36.02 -2.71
CA VAL A 31 -30.19 -36.39 -1.88
C VAL A 31 -29.06 -36.91 -2.78
N VAL A 32 -27.86 -36.31 -2.65
CA VAL A 32 -26.69 -36.80 -3.34
C VAL A 32 -25.97 -37.82 -2.46
N ASN A 33 -25.89 -39.07 -2.91
CA ASN A 33 -25.25 -40.14 -2.18
C ASN A 33 -23.87 -40.49 -2.80
N PRO A 34 -22.88 -40.90 -1.99
CA PRO A 34 -21.63 -41.43 -2.51
C PRO A 34 -21.80 -42.82 -3.12
N PRO A 35 -20.89 -43.23 -4.01
CA PRO A 35 -20.95 -44.58 -4.62
C PRO A 35 -20.82 -45.73 -3.60
N SER A 36 -20.14 -45.48 -2.49
CA SER A 36 -20.02 -46.44 -1.36
C SER A 36 -19.87 -45.69 -0.06
N THR A 37 -20.05 -46.36 1.06
CA THR A 37 -19.99 -45.76 2.41
C THR A 37 -18.57 -45.32 2.83
N ASP A 38 -17.54 -45.73 2.13
CA ASP A 38 -16.14 -45.40 2.33
C ASP A 38 -15.54 -44.56 1.17
N TYR A 39 -16.38 -44.10 0.26
CA TYR A 39 -15.96 -43.39 -0.93
C TYR A 39 -15.31 -42.03 -0.57
N THR A 40 -14.13 -41.76 -1.19
CA THR A 40 -13.49 -40.47 -1.16
C THR A 40 -13.26 -39.97 -2.59
N GLY A 41 -13.80 -38.81 -2.93
CA GLY A 41 -13.65 -38.23 -4.25
C GLY A 41 -14.86 -37.42 -4.73
N TRP A 42 -14.83 -37.04 -6.00
CA TRP A 42 -15.86 -36.23 -6.65
C TRP A 42 -17.07 -37.04 -7.06
N VAL A 43 -18.23 -36.48 -6.82
CA VAL A 43 -19.52 -36.97 -7.30
C VAL A 43 -20.21 -35.87 -8.09
N ASN A 44 -20.64 -36.16 -9.32
CA ASN A 44 -21.43 -35.25 -10.15
C ASN A 44 -22.92 -35.62 -10.03
N ALA A 45 -23.73 -34.64 -9.59
CA ALA A 45 -25.18 -34.83 -9.50
C ALA A 45 -25.91 -33.51 -9.75
N ASN A 46 -27.03 -33.52 -10.45
CA ASN A 46 -27.91 -32.36 -10.67
C ASN A 46 -27.16 -31.14 -11.27
N GLY A 47 -26.15 -31.35 -12.11
CA GLY A 47 -25.34 -30.30 -12.72
C GLY A 47 -24.28 -29.67 -11.79
N ASN A 48 -24.14 -30.17 -10.56
CA ASN A 48 -23.16 -29.72 -9.59
C ASN A 48 -22.13 -30.80 -9.28
N LYS A 49 -20.99 -30.38 -8.66
CA LYS A 49 -19.97 -31.28 -8.15
C LYS A 49 -19.98 -31.26 -6.63
N TYR A 50 -19.80 -32.41 -6.03
CA TYR A 50 -19.74 -32.65 -4.60
C TYR A 50 -18.50 -33.46 -4.26
N TRP A 51 -17.89 -33.20 -3.11
CA TRP A 51 -16.80 -34.01 -2.62
C TRP A 51 -17.23 -34.83 -1.40
N PHE A 52 -16.88 -36.08 -1.41
CA PHE A 52 -17.08 -36.97 -0.27
C PHE A 52 -15.72 -37.34 0.33
N ASP A 53 -15.67 -37.50 1.62
CA ASP A 53 -14.50 -37.89 2.40
C ASP A 53 -14.93 -39.07 3.28
N SER A 54 -14.52 -40.28 2.93
CA SER A 54 -14.94 -41.56 3.56
C SER A 54 -16.49 -41.65 3.67
N GLY A 55 -17.17 -41.39 2.59
CA GLY A 55 -18.62 -41.46 2.50
C GLY A 55 -19.39 -40.26 3.05
N VAL A 56 -18.70 -39.31 3.64
CA VAL A 56 -19.30 -38.08 4.22
C VAL A 56 -19.13 -36.90 3.26
N MET A 57 -20.24 -36.24 2.89
CA MET A 57 -20.21 -35.06 2.02
C MET A 57 -19.50 -33.88 2.72
N ALA A 58 -18.50 -33.34 2.05
CA ALA A 58 -17.80 -32.12 2.50
C ALA A 58 -18.73 -30.91 2.37
N ARG A 59 -18.80 -30.07 3.43
CA ARG A 59 -19.61 -28.85 3.48
C ARG A 59 -18.84 -27.75 4.22
N SER A 60 -18.93 -26.52 3.73
CA SER A 60 -18.22 -25.36 4.29
C SER A 60 -16.73 -25.68 4.56
N LYS A 61 -16.12 -26.38 3.61
CA LYS A 61 -14.79 -26.97 3.77
C LYS A 61 -13.94 -26.79 2.53
N GLU A 62 -12.66 -26.48 2.74
CA GLU A 62 -11.63 -26.51 1.71
C GLU A 62 -11.08 -27.93 1.58
N ILE A 63 -10.92 -28.40 0.34
CA ILE A 63 -10.30 -29.70 0.02
C ILE A 63 -9.21 -29.52 -1.02
N PHE A 64 -8.18 -30.34 -0.95
CA PHE A 64 -7.17 -30.48 -2.00
C PHE A 64 -7.43 -31.75 -2.78
N ASP A 65 -7.53 -31.62 -4.11
CA ASP A 65 -7.63 -32.75 -5.01
C ASP A 65 -6.28 -33.01 -5.71
N PRO A 66 -5.58 -34.10 -5.34
CA PRO A 66 -4.30 -34.45 -5.98
C PRO A 66 -4.43 -34.75 -7.48
N GLY A 67 -5.60 -35.16 -7.95
CA GLY A 67 -5.82 -35.47 -9.34
C GLY A 67 -5.78 -34.28 -10.27
N SER A 68 -6.19 -33.12 -9.77
CA SER A 68 -6.15 -31.83 -10.49
C SER A 68 -5.06 -30.88 -9.96
N ASP A 69 -4.33 -31.26 -8.91
CA ASP A 69 -3.36 -30.42 -8.19
C ASP A 69 -3.95 -29.06 -7.80
N ALA A 70 -5.21 -29.04 -7.33
CA ALA A 70 -5.95 -27.83 -7.05
C ALA A 70 -6.70 -27.88 -5.71
N TRP A 71 -6.88 -26.70 -5.12
CA TRP A 71 -7.74 -26.51 -3.96
C TRP A 71 -9.13 -26.07 -4.40
N TYR A 72 -10.14 -26.61 -3.72
CA TYR A 72 -11.56 -26.35 -3.95
C TYR A 72 -12.25 -25.98 -2.64
N TRP A 73 -13.40 -25.34 -2.76
CA TRP A 73 -14.29 -25.05 -1.64
C TRP A 73 -15.64 -25.72 -1.87
N LEU A 74 -16.15 -26.41 -0.86
CA LEU A 74 -17.52 -26.92 -0.84
C LEU A 74 -18.37 -25.98 0.01
N ASP A 75 -19.46 -25.48 -0.57
CA ASP A 75 -20.41 -24.59 0.12
C ASP A 75 -21.17 -25.30 1.23
N ALA A 76 -22.01 -24.57 1.97
CA ALA A 76 -22.79 -25.14 3.06
C ALA A 76 -23.79 -26.23 2.62
N ASP A 77 -24.24 -26.18 1.36
CA ASP A 77 -25.09 -27.21 0.75
C ASP A 77 -24.29 -28.39 0.19
N GLY A 78 -22.96 -28.32 0.18
CA GLY A 78 -22.05 -29.32 -0.34
C GLY A 78 -21.66 -29.12 -1.81
N THR A 79 -22.20 -28.12 -2.50
CA THR A 79 -21.85 -27.84 -3.89
C THR A 79 -20.44 -27.22 -3.99
N MET A 80 -19.70 -27.55 -5.06
CA MET A 80 -18.41 -26.95 -5.35
C MET A 80 -18.57 -25.49 -5.74
N ALA A 81 -17.87 -24.59 -5.02
CA ALA A 81 -17.81 -23.16 -5.34
C ALA A 81 -17.06 -22.94 -6.67
N HIS A 82 -17.60 -22.11 -7.55
CA HIS A 82 -16.97 -21.67 -8.79
C HIS A 82 -17.40 -20.24 -9.14
N ASP A 83 -16.56 -19.53 -9.90
CA ASP A 83 -16.79 -18.12 -10.31
C ASP A 83 -17.18 -17.18 -9.17
N LYS A 84 -16.66 -17.38 -7.99
CA LYS A 84 -17.02 -16.56 -6.82
C LYS A 84 -15.89 -16.38 -5.82
N ASP A 85 -16.06 -15.35 -4.99
CA ASP A 85 -15.27 -15.12 -3.80
C ASP A 85 -15.95 -15.77 -2.60
N VAL A 86 -15.14 -16.41 -1.76
CA VAL A 86 -15.57 -17.08 -0.52
C VAL A 86 -14.79 -16.51 0.65
N TYR A 87 -15.47 -16.10 1.70
CA TYR A 87 -14.82 -15.78 2.95
C TYR A 87 -14.64 -17.04 3.79
N GLN A 88 -13.40 -17.38 4.07
CA GLN A 88 -13.02 -18.52 4.90
C GLN A 88 -12.65 -18.01 6.29
N HIS A 89 -13.32 -18.50 7.33
CA HIS A 89 -13.07 -18.10 8.73
C HIS A 89 -11.80 -18.73 9.32
N SER A 90 -11.24 -19.74 8.67
CA SER A 90 -10.01 -20.39 9.09
C SER A 90 -8.81 -19.45 9.02
N ASN A 91 -7.80 -19.68 9.89
CA ASN A 91 -6.53 -18.95 9.89
C ASN A 91 -6.66 -17.42 9.96
N GLY A 92 -7.56 -16.94 10.81
CA GLY A 92 -7.76 -15.49 11.03
C GLY A 92 -8.69 -14.80 10.04
N GLY A 93 -9.31 -15.57 9.15
CA GLY A 93 -10.24 -15.06 8.13
C GLY A 93 -9.52 -14.58 6.87
N LYS A 94 -9.98 -15.06 5.71
CA LYS A 94 -9.43 -14.65 4.41
C LYS A 94 -10.51 -14.70 3.33
N TRP A 95 -10.44 -13.80 2.35
CA TRP A 95 -11.15 -13.92 1.09
C TRP A 95 -10.33 -14.74 0.11
N VAL A 96 -10.96 -15.69 -0.55
CA VAL A 96 -10.37 -16.57 -1.55
C VAL A 96 -11.27 -16.57 -2.78
N ARG A 97 -10.70 -16.58 -3.97
CA ARG A 97 -11.46 -16.66 -5.25
C ARG A 97 -11.30 -18.02 -5.89
N TYR A 98 -12.40 -18.53 -6.40
CA TYR A 98 -12.46 -19.76 -7.18
C TYR A 98 -12.85 -19.44 -8.62
N ASP A 99 -12.12 -20.05 -9.59
CA ASP A 99 -12.36 -19.88 -11.03
C ASP A 99 -13.60 -20.64 -11.50
N ALA A 100 -13.87 -20.61 -12.80
CA ALA A 100 -15.00 -21.31 -13.43
C ALA A 100 -14.94 -22.85 -13.25
N ASN A 101 -13.75 -23.41 -13.04
CA ASN A 101 -13.56 -24.84 -12.78
C ASN A 101 -13.59 -25.19 -11.29
N GLY A 102 -13.72 -24.18 -10.43
CA GLY A 102 -13.69 -24.31 -8.98
C GLY A 102 -12.29 -24.32 -8.38
N HIS A 103 -11.24 -24.07 -9.18
CA HIS A 103 -9.87 -24.03 -8.68
C HIS A 103 -9.61 -22.73 -7.90
N MET A 104 -8.94 -22.85 -6.75
CA MET A 104 -8.47 -21.70 -6.01
C MET A 104 -7.49 -20.88 -6.84
N ILE A 105 -7.78 -19.61 -7.03
CA ILE A 105 -6.91 -18.67 -7.75
C ILE A 105 -5.74 -18.26 -6.86
N LYS A 106 -4.54 -18.18 -7.47
CA LYS A 106 -3.29 -17.78 -6.85
C LYS A 106 -2.52 -16.81 -7.76
N GLY A 107 -1.68 -15.95 -7.14
CA GLY A 107 -0.88 -14.95 -7.86
C GLY A 107 -1.69 -13.75 -8.35
N GLU A 108 -1.13 -13.03 -9.33
CA GLU A 108 -1.80 -11.89 -9.96
C GLU A 108 -2.88 -12.37 -10.94
N GLN A 109 -4.07 -11.79 -10.82
CA GLN A 109 -5.22 -12.14 -11.65
C GLN A 109 -6.01 -10.90 -12.06
N TYR A 110 -6.29 -10.77 -13.35
CA TYR A 110 -7.18 -9.76 -13.87
C TYR A 110 -8.61 -10.28 -13.93
N SER A 111 -9.55 -9.55 -13.35
CA SER A 111 -10.99 -9.86 -13.38
C SER A 111 -11.69 -8.95 -14.38
N THR A 112 -12.53 -9.55 -15.24
CA THR A 112 -13.44 -8.84 -16.15
C THR A 112 -14.87 -8.81 -15.64
N LYS A 113 -15.13 -9.40 -14.48
CA LYS A 113 -16.49 -9.52 -13.91
C LYS A 113 -17.05 -8.13 -13.57
N ALA A 114 -18.27 -7.86 -13.99
CA ALA A 114 -18.95 -6.60 -13.72
C ALA A 114 -18.95 -6.27 -12.21
N GLY A 115 -18.57 -5.04 -11.87
CA GLY A 115 -18.38 -4.58 -10.48
C GLY A 115 -17.08 -5.03 -9.81
N HIS A 116 -16.29 -5.88 -10.46
CA HIS A 116 -15.03 -6.41 -9.93
C HIS A 116 -13.91 -6.38 -10.99
N VAL A 117 -14.00 -5.44 -11.93
CA VAL A 117 -13.01 -5.30 -13.02
C VAL A 117 -11.72 -4.70 -12.47
N GLY A 118 -10.60 -5.39 -12.69
CA GLY A 118 -9.28 -4.91 -12.27
C GLY A 118 -8.33 -6.04 -11.89
N TRP A 119 -7.11 -5.65 -11.53
CA TRP A 119 -6.08 -6.55 -11.06
C TRP A 119 -6.25 -6.85 -9.57
N TYR A 120 -6.06 -8.12 -9.22
CA TYR A 120 -6.04 -8.66 -7.87
C TYR A 120 -4.74 -9.44 -7.65
N TYR A 121 -4.39 -9.65 -6.41
CA TYR A 121 -3.34 -10.57 -6.04
C TYR A 121 -3.84 -11.55 -4.98
N PHE A 122 -3.60 -12.81 -5.20
CA PHE A 122 -3.92 -13.89 -4.27
C PHE A 122 -2.61 -14.53 -3.79
N ASP A 123 -2.48 -14.70 -2.49
CA ASP A 123 -1.28 -15.30 -1.92
C ASP A 123 -0.99 -16.68 -2.57
N PRO A 124 0.23 -16.93 -3.05
CA PRO A 124 0.53 -18.14 -3.81
C PRO A 124 0.46 -19.44 -2.99
N ILE A 125 0.50 -19.32 -1.65
CA ILE A 125 0.41 -20.47 -0.75
C ILE A 125 -1.04 -20.65 -0.28
N THR A 126 -1.61 -19.60 0.29
CA THR A 126 -2.89 -19.65 1.01
C THR A 126 -4.10 -19.27 0.16
N GLY A 127 -3.90 -18.70 -1.03
CA GLY A 127 -4.96 -18.14 -1.87
C GLY A 127 -5.62 -16.88 -1.27
N ALA A 128 -5.10 -16.32 -0.18
CA ALA A 128 -5.67 -15.15 0.46
C ALA A 128 -5.58 -13.92 -0.45
N MET A 129 -6.72 -13.25 -0.67
CA MET A 129 -6.80 -12.00 -1.42
C MET A 129 -6.01 -10.90 -0.70
N ALA A 130 -5.07 -10.28 -1.39
CA ALA A 130 -4.28 -9.18 -0.85
C ALA A 130 -5.12 -7.92 -0.65
N LYS A 131 -4.81 -7.21 0.42
CA LYS A 131 -5.36 -5.92 0.81
C LYS A 131 -4.21 -5.02 1.28
N GLY A 132 -4.31 -3.72 1.04
CA GLY A 132 -3.30 -2.77 1.47
C GLY A 132 -2.05 -2.72 0.59
N MET A 133 -0.98 -2.11 1.11
CA MET A 133 0.30 -1.98 0.41
C MET A 133 0.99 -3.35 0.31
N ARG A 134 1.46 -3.66 -0.89
CA ARG A 134 2.16 -4.92 -1.15
C ARG A 134 3.26 -4.76 -2.19
N TYR A 135 4.38 -5.43 -1.96
CA TYR A 135 5.39 -5.61 -2.99
C TYR A 135 5.05 -6.84 -3.83
N VAL A 136 4.99 -6.67 -5.16
CA VAL A 136 4.79 -7.75 -6.13
C VAL A 136 6.00 -7.84 -7.05
N PRO A 137 6.50 -9.07 -7.34
CA PRO A 137 7.72 -9.26 -8.12
C PRO A 137 7.53 -9.06 -9.63
N SER A 138 6.31 -8.99 -10.11
CA SER A 138 6.01 -8.80 -11.53
C SER A 138 6.59 -7.50 -12.08
N ASN A 139 6.95 -7.51 -13.38
CA ASN A 139 7.52 -6.37 -14.10
C ASN A 139 8.76 -5.77 -13.41
N GLY A 140 9.64 -6.61 -12.87
CA GLY A 140 10.89 -6.19 -12.23
C GLY A 140 10.76 -5.79 -10.76
N GLY A 141 9.59 -6.00 -10.17
CA GLY A 141 9.30 -5.68 -8.77
C GLY A 141 8.77 -4.27 -8.57
N LYS A 142 7.67 -4.16 -7.86
CA LYS A 142 7.00 -2.88 -7.60
C LYS A 142 6.17 -2.93 -6.32
N TRP A 143 6.05 -1.78 -5.66
CA TRP A 143 5.03 -1.58 -4.65
C TRP A 143 3.72 -1.19 -5.31
N VAL A 144 2.61 -1.80 -4.87
CA VAL A 144 1.24 -1.56 -5.32
C VAL A 144 0.32 -1.43 -4.11
N TYR A 145 -0.87 -0.92 -4.33
CA TYR A 145 -1.92 -0.89 -3.30
C TYR A 145 -3.14 -1.64 -3.81
N TYR A 146 -3.62 -2.59 -3.02
CA TYR A 146 -4.90 -3.25 -3.22
C TYR A 146 -5.93 -2.64 -2.28
N ASP A 147 -7.02 -2.14 -2.84
CA ASP A 147 -8.08 -1.49 -2.08
C ASP A 147 -8.54 -2.37 -0.91
N TRP A 148 -8.66 -1.75 0.26
CA TRP A 148 -8.94 -2.50 1.50
C TRP A 148 -10.31 -3.19 1.50
N ILE A 149 -11.29 -2.64 0.79
CA ILE A 149 -12.64 -3.19 0.71
C ILE A 149 -12.74 -4.20 -0.43
N THR A 150 -12.39 -3.77 -1.65
CA THR A 150 -12.61 -4.54 -2.88
C THR A 150 -11.48 -5.49 -3.25
N GLY A 151 -10.25 -5.23 -2.83
CA GLY A 151 -9.04 -5.95 -3.26
C GLY A 151 -8.56 -5.58 -4.65
N ILE A 152 -9.15 -4.57 -5.29
CA ILE A 152 -8.74 -4.12 -6.62
C ILE A 152 -7.46 -3.30 -6.52
N MET A 153 -6.51 -3.54 -7.43
CA MET A 153 -5.26 -2.75 -7.53
C MET A 153 -5.58 -1.30 -7.88
N ALA A 154 -4.97 -0.38 -7.15
CA ALA A 154 -5.11 1.05 -7.37
C ALA A 154 -4.31 1.53 -8.59
N HIS A 155 -4.86 2.51 -9.29
CA HIS A 155 -4.25 3.24 -10.39
C HIS A 155 -4.53 4.74 -10.24
N GLY A 156 -3.61 5.59 -10.71
CA GLY A 156 -3.75 7.04 -10.60
C GLY A 156 -3.57 7.57 -9.18
N GLU A 157 -4.10 8.77 -8.93
CA GLU A 157 -4.07 9.36 -7.59
C GLU A 157 -5.09 8.68 -6.68
N GLN A 158 -4.62 8.23 -5.51
CA GLN A 158 -5.45 7.56 -4.50
C GLN A 158 -5.17 8.13 -3.11
N PHE A 159 -6.24 8.39 -2.37
CA PHE A 159 -6.15 8.60 -0.94
C PHE A 159 -6.27 7.26 -0.23
N VAL A 160 -5.16 6.83 0.37
CA VAL A 160 -5.11 5.59 1.16
C VAL A 160 -5.36 5.94 2.61
N ASN A 161 -6.27 5.21 3.25
CA ASN A 161 -6.63 5.40 4.66
C ASN A 161 -6.91 4.05 5.30
N TYR A 162 -5.86 3.34 5.74
CA TYR A 162 -6.05 2.07 6.43
C TYR A 162 -5.23 1.92 7.73
N ASP A 163 -4.19 2.72 7.93
CA ASP A 163 -3.46 2.86 9.18
C ASP A 163 -2.76 4.23 9.27
N GLY A 164 -2.19 4.57 10.43
CA GLY A 164 -1.57 5.87 10.65
C GLY A 164 -0.37 6.14 9.75
N ASP A 165 0.43 5.12 9.47
CA ASP A 165 1.67 5.28 8.70
C ASP A 165 1.39 5.37 7.20
N HIS A 166 0.36 4.67 6.71
CA HIS A 166 0.00 4.62 5.30
C HIS A 166 -1.15 5.56 4.92
N THR A 167 -1.67 6.37 5.85
CA THR A 167 -2.70 7.36 5.52
C THR A 167 -2.11 8.54 4.78
N GLY A 168 -2.61 8.80 3.56
CA GLY A 168 -2.16 9.91 2.72
C GLY A 168 -2.50 9.74 1.24
N TRP A 169 -2.11 10.72 0.44
CA TRP A 169 -2.21 10.66 -1.00
C TRP A 169 -1.01 9.95 -1.62
N TYR A 170 -1.27 9.10 -2.60
CA TYR A 170 -0.30 8.35 -3.38
C TYR A 170 -0.62 8.47 -4.86
N LEU A 171 0.37 8.20 -5.69
CA LEU A 171 0.19 8.09 -7.14
C LEU A 171 0.64 6.70 -7.57
N PHE A 172 -0.22 6.01 -8.30
CA PHE A 172 0.07 4.71 -8.88
C PHE A 172 0.05 4.82 -10.40
N ASP A 173 0.98 4.13 -11.05
CA ASP A 173 1.04 4.10 -12.51
C ASP A 173 -0.27 3.60 -13.12
N GLN A 174 -0.73 4.23 -14.20
CA GLN A 174 -2.04 3.95 -14.79
C GLN A 174 -2.15 2.55 -15.41
N VAL A 175 -1.02 1.96 -15.81
CA VAL A 175 -0.99 0.67 -16.49
C VAL A 175 -0.56 -0.43 -15.55
N THR A 176 0.54 -0.20 -14.83
CA THR A 176 1.19 -1.23 -14.02
C THR A 176 0.75 -1.23 -12.56
N GLY A 177 0.09 -0.16 -12.08
CA GLY A 177 -0.22 0.04 -10.67
C GLY A 177 1.00 0.28 -9.78
N ALA A 178 2.20 0.49 -10.36
CA ALA A 178 3.40 0.75 -9.59
C ALA A 178 3.32 2.07 -8.83
N MET A 179 3.68 2.05 -7.54
CA MET A 179 3.74 3.25 -6.72
C MET A 179 4.80 4.22 -7.27
N PHE A 180 4.42 5.46 -7.43
CA PHE A 180 5.30 6.52 -7.91
C PHE A 180 6.08 7.19 -6.77
N HIS A 181 7.33 7.57 -7.05
CA HIS A 181 8.20 8.30 -6.14
C HIS A 181 8.86 9.48 -6.87
N GLY A 182 9.07 10.58 -6.17
CA GLY A 182 9.73 11.77 -6.71
C GLY A 182 8.76 12.87 -7.14
N ASP A 183 9.27 13.80 -7.97
CA ASP A 183 8.53 14.97 -8.41
C ASP A 183 7.76 14.68 -9.69
N THR A 184 6.52 15.15 -9.75
CA THR A 184 5.71 15.03 -10.96
C THR A 184 4.67 16.15 -11.04
N TYR A 185 4.22 16.42 -12.27
CA TYR A 185 3.10 17.32 -12.49
C TYR A 185 1.81 16.53 -12.60
N ILE A 186 0.86 16.83 -11.73
CA ILE A 186 -0.49 16.24 -11.76
C ILE A 186 -1.51 17.27 -12.23
N ARG A 187 -2.51 16.81 -12.97
CA ARG A 187 -3.55 17.69 -13.56
C ARG A 187 -4.70 17.98 -12.60
N SER A 188 -4.81 17.23 -11.52
CA SER A 188 -5.87 17.42 -10.53
C SER A 188 -5.80 18.82 -9.90
N ASN A 189 -6.95 19.38 -9.54
CA ASN A 189 -7.09 20.69 -8.90
C ASN A 189 -6.38 21.83 -9.65
N GLY A 190 -6.53 21.89 -10.99
CA GLY A 190 -6.01 22.96 -11.81
C GLY A 190 -4.57 22.80 -12.29
N GLY A 191 -3.94 21.67 -11.97
CA GLY A 191 -2.57 21.36 -12.36
C GLY A 191 -1.53 21.91 -11.38
N LYS A 192 -0.63 21.06 -10.94
CA LYS A 192 0.40 21.42 -9.96
C LYS A 192 1.57 20.47 -9.96
N TRP A 193 2.76 20.95 -9.61
CA TRP A 193 3.88 20.10 -9.23
C TRP A 193 3.68 19.59 -7.82
N VAL A 194 3.93 18.31 -7.60
CA VAL A 194 3.87 17.64 -6.30
C VAL A 194 5.08 16.74 -6.14
N ARG A 195 5.36 16.34 -4.92
CA ARG A 195 6.39 15.35 -4.60
C ARG A 195 5.79 14.18 -3.87
N TYR A 196 6.15 12.98 -4.30
CA TYR A 196 5.90 11.75 -3.56
C TYR A 196 7.20 11.29 -2.91
N ASP A 197 7.17 11.04 -1.62
CA ASP A 197 8.34 10.69 -0.82
C ASP A 197 9.07 9.47 -1.42
N ARG A 198 10.40 9.53 -1.43
CA ARG A 198 11.24 8.51 -2.10
C ARG A 198 11.19 7.14 -1.43
N VAL A 199 10.82 7.08 -0.16
CA VAL A 199 10.77 5.84 0.64
C VAL A 199 9.34 5.35 0.77
N THR A 200 8.44 6.22 1.22
CA THR A 200 7.06 5.85 1.55
C THR A 200 6.09 5.95 0.37
N GLY A 201 6.44 6.69 -0.70
CA GLY A 201 5.55 7.02 -1.80
C GLY A 201 4.42 7.99 -1.43
N LYS A 202 4.37 8.48 -0.18
CA LYS A 202 3.33 9.39 0.28
C LYS A 202 3.56 10.81 -0.23
N MET A 203 2.49 11.51 -0.63
CA MET A 203 2.57 12.91 -1.05
C MET A 203 3.12 13.78 0.07
N VAL A 204 4.17 14.53 -0.23
CA VAL A 204 4.83 15.45 0.69
C VAL A 204 3.97 16.69 0.87
N LYS A 205 3.89 17.18 2.12
CA LYS A 205 3.20 18.40 2.50
C LYS A 205 4.03 19.19 3.50
N GLY A 206 3.86 20.52 3.50
CA GLY A 206 4.60 21.42 4.38
C GLY A 206 6.06 21.60 3.96
N LEU A 207 6.87 21.97 4.92
CA LEU A 207 8.30 22.20 4.73
C LEU A 207 9.06 20.87 4.61
N HIS A 208 9.87 20.72 3.57
CA HIS A 208 10.59 19.49 3.29
C HIS A 208 12.05 19.77 2.87
N TYR A 209 13.00 19.12 3.53
CA TYR A 209 14.42 19.21 3.18
C TYR A 209 14.87 17.99 2.40
N GLN A 210 15.42 18.19 1.21
CA GLN A 210 15.91 17.12 0.37
C GLN A 210 16.99 17.63 -0.58
N ASP A 211 18.00 16.81 -0.85
CA ASP A 211 19.08 17.09 -1.82
C ASP A 211 19.76 18.47 -1.60
N GLY A 212 20.01 18.81 -0.33
CA GLY A 212 20.70 20.04 0.07
C GLY A 212 19.87 21.32 -0.01
N SER A 213 18.55 21.24 -0.21
CA SER A 213 17.67 22.40 -0.27
C SER A 213 16.36 22.17 0.45
N TYR A 214 15.74 23.26 0.86
CA TYR A 214 14.34 23.26 1.34
C TYR A 214 13.39 23.48 0.18
N TYR A 215 12.23 22.85 0.30
CA TYR A 215 11.04 22.97 -0.53
C TYR A 215 9.83 23.19 0.36
N TYR A 216 8.81 23.83 -0.15
CA TYR A 216 7.55 23.94 0.55
C TYR A 216 6.42 23.40 -0.31
N PHE A 217 5.58 22.58 0.28
CA PHE A 217 4.40 22.00 -0.35
C PHE A 217 3.17 22.45 0.42
N ASP A 218 2.18 22.96 -0.29
CA ASP A 218 0.93 23.41 0.33
C ASP A 218 0.33 22.31 1.23
N GLN A 219 -0.05 22.68 2.43
CA GLN A 219 -0.48 21.73 3.46
C GLN A 219 -1.77 20.99 3.10
N THR A 220 -2.63 21.59 2.26
CA THR A 220 -3.90 21.01 1.83
C THR A 220 -3.74 20.25 0.53
N THR A 221 -3.19 20.89 -0.49
CA THR A 221 -3.16 20.39 -1.87
C THR A 221 -1.89 19.63 -2.21
N GLY A 222 -0.81 19.79 -1.46
CA GLY A 222 0.52 19.24 -1.78
C GLY A 222 1.22 19.98 -2.94
N ALA A 223 0.69 21.13 -3.40
CA ALA A 223 1.31 21.91 -4.48
C ALA A 223 2.68 22.44 -4.06
N MET A 224 3.72 22.18 -4.86
CA MET A 224 5.06 22.72 -4.66
C MET A 224 5.06 24.23 -4.88
N ALA A 225 5.67 24.96 -3.97
CA ALA A 225 5.83 26.39 -4.07
C ALA A 225 6.89 26.76 -5.13
N HIS A 226 6.52 27.66 -6.05
CA HIS A 226 7.38 28.22 -7.09
C HIS A 226 7.43 29.76 -7.05
N SER A 227 7.12 30.34 -5.91
CA SER A 227 7.06 31.78 -5.68
C SER A 227 7.26 32.12 -4.20
N ARG A 228 6.98 33.35 -3.83
CA ARG A 228 6.97 33.77 -2.43
C ARG A 228 5.70 33.29 -1.74
N VAL A 229 5.83 32.44 -0.70
CA VAL A 229 4.73 31.88 0.07
C VAL A 229 4.98 32.05 1.58
N TRP A 230 3.91 32.00 2.35
CA TRP A 230 4.00 31.91 3.81
C TRP A 230 4.37 30.48 4.21
N VAL A 231 5.44 30.35 4.99
CA VAL A 231 5.90 29.07 5.55
C VAL A 231 5.61 29.07 7.04
N PRO A 232 4.57 28.34 7.49
CA PRO A 232 4.16 28.33 8.90
C PRO A 232 5.25 27.88 9.85
N GLU A 233 6.05 26.89 9.45
CA GLU A 233 7.13 26.29 10.24
C GLU A 233 8.24 27.32 10.57
N TRP A 234 8.37 28.33 9.73
CA TRP A 234 9.34 29.43 9.91
C TRP A 234 8.69 30.74 10.33
N ASN A 235 7.36 30.79 10.38
CA ASN A 235 6.59 31.99 10.65
C ASN A 235 7.04 33.17 9.78
N ALA A 236 7.26 32.92 8.48
CA ALA A 236 7.85 33.88 7.56
C ALA A 236 7.42 33.68 6.11
N TYR A 237 7.34 34.78 5.36
CA TYR A 237 7.26 34.71 3.91
C TYR A 237 8.63 34.37 3.31
N THR A 238 8.67 33.30 2.52
CA THR A 238 9.90 32.76 1.92
C THR A 238 9.72 32.60 0.41
N THR A 239 10.78 32.84 -0.34
CA THR A 239 10.77 32.72 -1.79
C THR A 239 11.37 31.39 -2.21
N PHE A 240 10.67 30.70 -3.09
CA PHE A 240 11.11 29.47 -3.75
C PHE A 240 11.31 29.72 -5.23
N ASP A 241 12.31 29.09 -5.81
CA ASP A 241 12.68 29.23 -7.22
C ASP A 241 11.53 28.82 -8.15
N SER A 242 11.27 29.63 -9.16
CA SER A 242 10.11 29.46 -10.03
C SER A 242 10.16 28.23 -10.94
N VAL A 243 11.33 27.64 -11.13
CA VAL A 243 11.52 26.47 -11.98
C VAL A 243 11.71 25.21 -11.14
N THR A 244 12.60 25.28 -10.16
CA THR A 244 13.03 24.10 -9.38
C THR A 244 12.26 23.92 -8.07
N GLY A 245 11.54 24.93 -7.60
CA GLY A 245 10.89 24.92 -6.27
C GLY A 245 11.86 24.95 -5.09
N ARG A 246 13.17 25.13 -5.33
CA ARG A 246 14.16 25.19 -4.25
C ARG A 246 14.07 26.51 -3.53
N LEU A 247 14.41 26.49 -2.24
CA LEU A 247 14.57 27.71 -1.44
C LEU A 247 15.56 28.66 -2.13
N VAL A 248 15.14 29.88 -2.41
CA VAL A 248 16.03 30.94 -2.91
C VAL A 248 16.76 31.56 -1.72
N ASN A 249 18.07 31.27 -1.63
CA ASN A 249 18.93 31.97 -0.68
C ASN A 249 19.22 33.36 -1.25
N ASN A 250 18.63 34.41 -0.67
CA ASN A 250 18.88 35.82 -1.06
C ASN A 250 20.28 36.29 -0.69
N ASN A 251 21.29 35.45 -0.89
CA ASN A 251 22.69 35.79 -0.66
C ASN A 251 23.48 35.97 -1.98
N SER A 252 22.83 36.49 -3.00
CA SER A 252 23.56 37.02 -4.17
C SER A 252 24.01 38.45 -3.86
N ASN A 253 25.20 38.57 -3.38
CA ASN A 253 25.93 39.82 -3.33
C ASN A 253 26.20 40.25 -4.78
N SER A 254 25.35 41.10 -5.34
CA SER A 254 25.65 41.82 -6.58
C SER A 254 25.52 43.32 -6.26
N GLY A 255 26.62 44.01 -6.44
CA GLY A 255 26.98 45.37 -6.16
C GLY A 255 25.89 46.46 -6.16
N ASN A 256 25.93 47.24 -5.12
CA ASN A 256 25.77 48.67 -5.03
C ASN A 256 24.66 49.40 -5.79
N THR A 257 23.61 49.79 -5.07
CA THR A 257 23.17 51.20 -4.96
C THR A 257 22.07 51.37 -3.89
N GLY A 258 22.17 52.44 -3.13
CA GLY A 258 21.49 52.76 -1.86
C GLY A 258 19.96 52.72 -1.88
N GLY A 259 19.42 52.36 -0.73
CA GLY A 259 18.00 52.41 -0.39
C GLY A 259 17.73 51.66 0.90
N ASN A 260 17.78 52.38 2.02
CA ASN A 260 17.57 51.89 3.38
C ASN A 260 16.13 51.41 3.58
N THR A 261 15.89 50.12 3.78
CA THR A 261 14.80 49.60 4.61
C THR A 261 15.11 48.16 5.08
N GLY A 262 15.33 48.02 6.35
CA GLY A 262 15.43 46.95 7.31
C GLY A 262 15.10 45.53 6.94
N GLY A 263 16.13 44.79 6.55
CA GLY A 263 16.12 43.33 6.49
C GLY A 263 17.58 42.85 6.56
N THR A 264 18.10 42.68 7.75
CA THR A 264 19.53 42.37 7.98
C THR A 264 19.82 40.95 7.58
N GLY A 265 20.28 40.73 6.35
CA GLY A 265 20.95 39.50 5.91
C GLY A 265 22.31 39.30 6.57
N ARG A 266 22.41 39.36 7.88
CA ARG A 266 23.61 39.02 8.63
C ARG A 266 23.55 37.58 9.06
N ASN A 267 24.65 36.88 8.84
CA ASN A 267 24.87 35.57 9.43
C ASN A 267 24.89 35.75 10.96
N ILE A 268 23.90 35.17 11.65
CA ILE A 268 23.72 35.29 13.11
C ILE A 268 24.00 33.97 13.83
N ARG A 269 24.41 32.95 13.13
CA ARG A 269 24.83 31.67 13.70
C ARG A 269 25.96 31.87 14.68
N GLY A 270 25.85 31.30 15.87
CA GLY A 270 26.79 31.52 16.99
C GLY A 270 26.55 32.81 17.77
N GLN A 271 25.69 33.72 17.31
CA GLN A 271 25.35 34.96 18.07
C GLN A 271 24.31 34.64 19.15
N TRP A 272 24.27 35.53 20.13
CA TRP A 272 23.28 35.46 21.21
C TRP A 272 21.88 35.73 20.68
N CYS A 273 20.91 34.91 21.15
CA CYS A 273 19.50 35.22 20.98
C CYS A 273 18.84 35.60 22.31
N LYS A 274 17.71 36.28 22.26
CA LYS A 274 17.01 36.67 23.47
C LYS A 274 16.39 35.46 24.14
N SER A 275 16.35 35.38 25.45
CA SER A 275 15.76 34.26 26.19
C SER A 275 14.30 33.98 25.78
N ARG A 276 13.54 35.01 25.41
CA ARG A 276 12.17 34.87 24.87
C ARG A 276 12.10 34.22 23.49
N GLU A 277 13.23 34.11 22.78
CA GLU A 277 13.36 33.48 21.46
C GLU A 277 13.83 32.02 21.59
N GLN A 278 14.06 31.52 22.79
CA GLN A 278 14.50 30.17 23.03
C GLN A 278 13.47 29.18 22.47
N GLY A 279 13.94 28.20 21.67
CA GLY A 279 13.10 27.27 20.95
C GLY A 279 12.59 27.79 19.60
N THR A 280 12.72 29.08 19.29
CA THR A 280 12.32 29.60 17.97
C THR A 280 13.33 29.21 16.90
N GLN A 281 12.84 29.08 15.70
CA GLN A 281 13.63 28.74 14.51
C GLN A 281 13.52 29.86 13.49
N LYS A 282 14.61 30.12 12.76
CA LYS A 282 14.63 31.06 11.64
C LYS A 282 15.76 30.69 10.67
N LEU A 283 15.83 31.37 9.54
CA LEU A 283 16.95 31.22 8.62
C LEU A 283 18.06 32.18 8.98
N ASP A 284 19.29 31.71 8.91
CA ASP A 284 20.49 32.54 8.95
C ASP A 284 20.66 33.33 7.64
N GLY A 285 21.61 34.27 7.60
CA GLY A 285 21.84 35.09 6.43
C GLY A 285 22.20 34.31 5.16
N ASP A 286 22.70 33.10 5.30
CA ASP A 286 23.01 32.17 4.20
C ASP A 286 21.87 31.17 3.91
N GLY A 287 20.69 31.35 4.53
CA GLY A 287 19.55 30.46 4.36
C GLY A 287 19.62 29.17 5.19
N THR A 288 20.64 29.01 6.05
CA THR A 288 20.73 27.86 6.94
C THR A 288 19.69 27.96 8.05
N PRO A 289 18.91 26.91 8.33
CA PRO A 289 18.02 26.88 9.47
C PRO A 289 18.83 26.90 10.77
N ILE A 290 18.43 27.80 11.65
CA ILE A 290 19.03 27.93 12.97
C ILE A 290 17.95 27.93 14.03
N VAL A 291 18.31 27.44 15.20
CA VAL A 291 17.45 27.40 16.39
C VAL A 291 18.13 28.17 17.55
N CYS A 292 17.34 28.91 18.27
CA CYS A 292 17.80 29.58 19.48
C CYS A 292 17.73 28.65 20.69
N GLU A 293 18.87 28.19 21.17
CA GLU A 293 18.91 27.25 22.31
C GLU A 293 20.19 27.37 23.15
N CYS A 294 20.13 26.81 24.35
CA CYS A 294 21.30 26.66 25.20
C CYS A 294 21.93 25.28 24.94
N ARG A 295 23.17 25.24 24.44
CA ARG A 295 23.95 24.01 24.27
C ARG A 295 25.23 24.06 25.09
N ASN A 296 25.79 22.91 25.39
CA ASN A 296 27.11 22.74 26.01
C ASN A 296 27.28 23.51 27.32
N GLY A 297 26.23 23.57 28.16
CA GLY A 297 26.30 24.24 29.47
C GLY A 297 26.24 25.78 29.42
N ASN A 298 26.06 26.36 28.26
CA ASN A 298 25.86 27.82 28.15
C ASN A 298 24.53 28.23 28.82
N LYS A 299 24.63 29.17 29.75
CA LYS A 299 23.44 29.70 30.44
C LYS A 299 22.66 30.73 29.62
N ARG A 300 23.20 31.17 28.47
CA ARG A 300 22.56 32.12 27.55
C ARG A 300 22.31 31.44 26.19
N PRO A 301 21.12 31.58 25.60
CA PRO A 301 20.82 30.96 24.35
C PRO A 301 21.56 31.63 23.17
N HIS A 302 21.97 30.80 22.20
CA HIS A 302 22.61 31.22 20.96
C HIS A 302 21.88 30.56 19.76
N TRP A 303 22.09 31.15 18.58
CA TRP A 303 21.62 30.60 17.34
C TRP A 303 22.56 29.50 16.86
N TYR A 304 22.08 28.28 16.79
CA TYR A 304 22.80 27.10 16.27
C TYR A 304 22.19 26.60 14.97
N ALA A 305 23.02 26.09 14.07
CA ALA A 305 22.53 25.32 12.95
C ALA A 305 21.82 24.06 13.47
N ARG A 306 20.74 23.70 12.82
CA ARG A 306 19.93 22.54 13.14
C ARG A 306 20.42 21.32 12.43
#